data_a1d1b9feb1b25efc29a2fc22a98f31b7
#
_entry.id   a1d1b9feb1b25efc29a2fc22a98f31b7
#
_cell.length_a   1.000
_cell.length_b   1.000
_cell.length_c   1.000
_cell.angle_alpha   90.00
_cell.angle_beta   90.00
_cell.angle_gamma   90.00
#
_symmetry.space_group_name_H-M   'P 1'
#
loop_
_entity.id
_entity.type
_entity.pdbx_description
1 polymer ?
#
loop_
_entity_poly.entity_id
_entity_poly.type
_entity_poly.pdbx_seq_one_letter_code
_entity_poly.pdbx_strand_id
1 'polypeptide(L)'
;MGNDSLYQKSNFNRIGEFKKLSSEAFRAFGDFDQKALSEGLLNSKVKELMAVAIAHVTGCPYCIEDHVKRAKKKEVSKEEMAEAIMVATALKAGSALAHSINALNAYDDIEEEALYKKSYLNRFNEFSSIGGEAFKAFGTFDVQAMKAGKLSVKEKELIAIAIAHVTGCPYCIEVHVKGAKKAGVTKEEMAEAIMVATALKAGSALAHGVNALNAYDE
;
A
#
# COMPACT_ATOMS: atom_id res chain seq x y z
N MET A 1 -4.50 -27.63 -25.93
CA MET A 1 -4.62 -27.42 -24.49
C MET A 1 -4.95 -25.95 -24.26
N GLY A 2 -6.16 -25.65 -23.82
CA GLY A 2 -6.56 -24.28 -23.48
C GLY A 2 -5.64 -23.77 -22.39
N ASN A 3 -5.34 -22.47 -22.46
CA ASN A 3 -4.50 -21.82 -21.48
C ASN A 3 -5.32 -21.60 -20.20
N ASP A 4 -5.02 -22.36 -19.17
CA ASP A 4 -5.70 -22.40 -17.86
C ASP A 4 -5.22 -21.29 -16.89
N SER A 5 -4.43 -20.32 -17.35
CA SER A 5 -3.88 -19.24 -16.50
C SER A 5 -4.81 -18.04 -16.45
N LEU A 6 -5.26 -17.68 -15.23
CA LEU A 6 -6.04 -16.47 -14.95
C LEU A 6 -5.22 -15.17 -15.16
N TYR A 7 -3.88 -15.26 -15.04
CA TYR A 7 -2.99 -14.11 -15.17
C TYR A 7 -1.87 -14.40 -16.16
N GLN A 8 -1.92 -13.77 -17.33
CA GLN A 8 -0.86 -13.80 -18.34
C GLN A 8 -0.41 -12.38 -18.65
N LYS A 9 0.90 -12.21 -18.88
CA LYS A 9 1.45 -10.91 -19.30
C LYS A 9 0.78 -10.36 -20.55
N SER A 10 0.45 -11.23 -21.51
CA SER A 10 -0.26 -10.86 -22.75
C SER A 10 -1.67 -10.34 -22.50
N ASN A 11 -2.36 -10.84 -21.46
CA ASN A 11 -3.71 -10.38 -21.14
C ASN A 11 -3.74 -8.90 -20.75
N PHE A 12 -2.63 -8.37 -20.19
CA PHE A 12 -2.55 -6.96 -19.83
C PHE A 12 -2.73 -6.01 -21.03
N ASN A 13 -2.47 -6.47 -22.25
CA ASN A 13 -2.73 -5.68 -23.45
C ASN A 13 -4.21 -5.30 -23.61
N ARG A 14 -5.11 -6.11 -23.02
CA ARG A 14 -6.56 -5.85 -23.00
C ARG A 14 -6.95 -4.61 -22.20
N ILE A 15 -6.07 -4.07 -21.35
CA ILE A 15 -6.32 -2.79 -20.65
C ILE A 15 -6.64 -1.66 -21.64
N GLY A 16 -6.12 -1.75 -22.87
CA GLY A 16 -6.42 -0.82 -23.97
C GLY A 16 -7.89 -0.85 -24.43
N GLU A 17 -8.66 -1.90 -24.13
CA GLU A 17 -10.08 -1.96 -24.44
C GLU A 17 -10.88 -0.96 -23.63
N PHE A 18 -10.49 -0.68 -22.37
CA PHE A 18 -11.10 0.36 -21.54
C PHE A 18 -11.01 1.76 -22.18
N LYS A 19 -9.98 2.00 -23.01
CA LYS A 19 -9.89 3.26 -23.79
C LYS A 19 -11.05 3.44 -24.76
N LYS A 20 -11.62 2.34 -25.26
CA LYS A 20 -12.79 2.36 -26.17
C LYS A 20 -14.10 2.33 -25.38
N LEU A 21 -14.15 1.49 -24.31
CA LEU A 21 -15.36 1.26 -23.52
C LEU A 21 -15.68 2.43 -22.56
N SER A 22 -14.66 3.17 -22.10
CA SER A 22 -14.79 4.28 -21.14
C SER A 22 -13.74 5.36 -21.40
N SER A 23 -13.74 5.93 -22.61
CA SER A 23 -12.65 6.75 -23.14
C SER A 23 -12.27 7.96 -22.29
N GLU A 24 -13.25 8.71 -21.78
CA GLU A 24 -12.99 9.93 -21.01
C GLU A 24 -12.43 9.62 -19.63
N ALA A 25 -13.06 8.69 -18.90
CA ALA A 25 -12.60 8.27 -17.57
C ALA A 25 -11.22 7.59 -17.64
N PHE A 26 -10.99 6.75 -18.65
CA PHE A 26 -9.69 6.11 -18.87
C PHE A 26 -8.58 7.13 -19.12
N ARG A 27 -8.84 8.16 -19.94
CA ARG A 27 -7.88 9.24 -20.21
C ARG A 27 -7.60 10.05 -18.95
N ALA A 28 -8.66 10.47 -18.24
CA ALA A 28 -8.53 11.25 -17.00
C ALA A 28 -7.74 10.47 -15.93
N PHE A 29 -7.97 9.15 -15.83
CA PHE A 29 -7.18 8.31 -14.95
C PHE A 29 -5.70 8.27 -15.37
N GLY A 30 -5.41 8.11 -16.67
CA GLY A 30 -4.02 8.09 -17.15
C GLY A 30 -3.27 9.40 -16.87
N ASP A 31 -3.93 10.55 -17.05
CA ASP A 31 -3.38 11.86 -16.72
C ASP A 31 -3.12 12.02 -15.21
N PHE A 32 -4.03 11.50 -14.39
CA PHE A 32 -3.87 11.49 -12.94
C PHE A 32 -2.70 10.60 -12.50
N ASP A 33 -2.64 9.36 -12.97
CA ASP A 33 -1.58 8.39 -12.68
C ASP A 33 -0.20 8.95 -13.04
N GLN A 34 -0.08 9.51 -14.26
CA GLN A 34 1.16 10.12 -14.71
C GLN A 34 1.60 11.27 -13.81
N LYS A 35 0.68 12.16 -13.41
CA LYS A 35 0.99 13.29 -12.52
C LYS A 35 1.36 12.84 -11.12
N ALA A 36 0.65 11.87 -10.56
CA ALA A 36 0.94 11.34 -9.22
C ALA A 36 2.35 10.72 -9.14
N LEU A 37 2.79 10.03 -10.21
CA LEU A 37 4.09 9.35 -10.28
C LEU A 37 5.22 10.21 -10.85
N SER A 38 4.94 11.42 -11.36
CA SER A 38 5.97 12.33 -11.87
C SER A 38 6.86 12.88 -10.75
N GLU A 39 8.03 13.36 -11.13
CA GLU A 39 8.97 14.06 -10.23
C GLU A 39 8.27 15.24 -9.54
N GLY A 40 8.51 15.38 -8.23
CA GLY A 40 7.97 16.43 -7.38
C GLY A 40 8.88 16.68 -6.18
N LEU A 41 8.32 16.91 -5.00
CA LEU A 41 9.09 16.95 -3.75
C LEU A 41 9.65 15.56 -3.42
N LEU A 42 8.89 14.52 -3.74
CA LEU A 42 9.38 13.16 -3.76
C LEU A 42 9.92 12.84 -5.17
N ASN A 43 11.16 12.35 -5.22
CA ASN A 43 11.72 11.94 -6.50
C ASN A 43 11.00 10.71 -7.06
N SER A 44 11.07 10.54 -8.38
CA SER A 44 10.35 9.46 -9.08
C SER A 44 10.83 8.06 -8.68
N LYS A 45 12.07 7.90 -8.18
CA LYS A 45 12.58 6.64 -7.64
C LYS A 45 11.81 6.20 -6.40
N VAL A 46 11.62 7.11 -5.44
CA VAL A 46 10.84 6.86 -4.21
C VAL A 46 9.38 6.57 -4.54
N LYS A 47 8.80 7.29 -5.50
CA LYS A 47 7.42 7.05 -5.95
C LYS A 47 7.25 5.66 -6.57
N GLU A 48 8.20 5.18 -7.35
CA GLU A 48 8.16 3.80 -7.88
C GLU A 48 8.37 2.74 -6.78
N LEU A 49 9.19 3.01 -5.76
CA LEU A 49 9.30 2.12 -4.59
C LEU A 49 7.97 2.02 -3.83
N MET A 50 7.27 3.14 -3.65
CA MET A 50 5.91 3.15 -3.09
C MET A 50 4.96 2.35 -3.96
N ALA A 51 5.02 2.53 -5.28
CA ALA A 51 4.16 1.82 -6.23
C ALA A 51 4.37 0.30 -6.17
N VAL A 52 5.63 -0.16 -6.11
CA VAL A 52 5.96 -1.57 -5.91
C VAL A 52 5.40 -2.09 -4.59
N ALA A 53 5.60 -1.36 -3.48
CA ALA A 53 5.10 -1.72 -2.16
C ALA A 53 3.57 -1.85 -2.16
N ILE A 54 2.86 -0.86 -2.72
CA ILE A 54 1.40 -0.84 -2.83
C ILE A 54 0.88 -1.99 -3.71
N ALA A 55 1.56 -2.28 -4.83
CA ALA A 55 1.20 -3.39 -5.72
C ALA A 55 1.21 -4.75 -4.99
N HIS A 56 2.13 -4.94 -4.03
CA HIS A 56 2.17 -6.14 -3.17
C HIS A 56 1.02 -6.15 -2.16
N VAL A 57 0.62 -5.00 -1.63
CA VAL A 57 -0.52 -4.89 -0.70
C VAL A 57 -1.83 -5.17 -1.43
N THR A 58 -2.02 -4.63 -2.64
CA THR A 58 -3.23 -4.84 -3.45
C THR A 58 -3.27 -6.23 -4.12
N GLY A 59 -2.13 -6.93 -4.18
CA GLY A 59 -2.04 -8.26 -4.80
C GLY A 59 -2.19 -8.22 -6.33
N CYS A 60 -1.83 -7.12 -6.98
CA CYS A 60 -1.98 -6.93 -8.41
C CYS A 60 -0.74 -7.41 -9.18
N PRO A 61 -0.75 -8.58 -9.85
CA PRO A 61 0.44 -9.09 -10.52
C PRO A 61 0.86 -8.24 -11.72
N TYR A 62 -0.08 -7.61 -12.42
CA TYR A 62 0.22 -6.69 -13.51
C TYR A 62 0.92 -5.43 -13.00
N CYS A 63 0.45 -4.89 -11.86
CA CYS A 63 1.05 -3.71 -11.24
C CYS A 63 2.47 -4.02 -10.73
N ILE A 64 2.68 -5.19 -10.11
CA ILE A 64 4.01 -5.63 -9.67
C ILE A 64 4.98 -5.69 -10.86
N GLU A 65 4.57 -6.34 -11.95
CA GLU A 65 5.41 -6.49 -13.15
C GLU A 65 5.79 -5.13 -13.77
N ASP A 66 4.83 -4.21 -13.89
CA ASP A 66 5.03 -2.90 -14.50
C ASP A 66 5.91 -1.99 -13.62
N HIS A 67 5.54 -1.84 -12.34
CA HIS A 67 6.27 -0.94 -11.43
C HIS A 67 7.67 -1.44 -11.09
N VAL A 68 7.92 -2.76 -11.03
CA VAL A 68 9.29 -3.30 -10.91
C VAL A 68 10.13 -2.94 -12.12
N LYS A 69 9.58 -2.99 -13.32
CA LYS A 69 10.30 -2.55 -14.54
C LYS A 69 10.57 -1.04 -14.53
N ARG A 70 9.61 -0.22 -14.08
CA ARG A 70 9.79 1.23 -13.95
C ARG A 70 10.81 1.56 -12.87
N ALA A 71 10.74 0.91 -11.72
CA ALA A 71 11.70 1.05 -10.62
C ALA A 71 13.13 0.72 -11.09
N LYS A 72 13.31 -0.37 -11.85
CA LYS A 72 14.60 -0.71 -12.45
C LYS A 72 15.14 0.39 -13.37
N LYS A 73 14.28 1.02 -14.18
CA LYS A 73 14.68 2.16 -15.04
C LYS A 73 15.07 3.41 -14.24
N LYS A 74 14.62 3.51 -12.98
CA LYS A 74 14.97 4.57 -12.02
C LYS A 74 16.13 4.16 -11.11
N GLU A 75 16.89 3.13 -11.49
CA GLU A 75 18.07 2.64 -10.77
C GLU A 75 17.77 2.21 -9.32
N VAL A 76 16.55 1.70 -9.07
CA VAL A 76 16.21 1.03 -7.80
C VAL A 76 16.97 -0.28 -7.73
N SER A 77 17.74 -0.47 -6.65
CA SER A 77 18.43 -1.73 -6.39
C SER A 77 17.48 -2.81 -5.91
N LYS A 78 17.88 -4.08 -5.99
CA LYS A 78 17.09 -5.20 -5.44
C LYS A 78 16.93 -5.09 -3.93
N GLU A 79 17.94 -4.56 -3.25
CA GLU A 79 17.97 -4.36 -1.81
C GLU A 79 16.97 -3.27 -1.39
N GLU A 80 16.94 -2.12 -2.08
CA GLU A 80 15.95 -1.05 -1.85
C GLU A 80 14.53 -1.57 -2.07
N MET A 81 14.32 -2.31 -3.15
CA MET A 81 13.02 -2.90 -3.46
C MET A 81 12.60 -3.92 -2.39
N ALA A 82 13.53 -4.77 -1.93
CA ALA A 82 13.26 -5.74 -0.88
C ALA A 82 12.86 -5.04 0.44
N GLU A 83 13.55 -3.96 0.82
CA GLU A 83 13.17 -3.19 2.01
C GLU A 83 11.77 -2.57 1.87
N ALA A 84 11.42 -2.00 0.70
CA ALA A 84 10.08 -1.47 0.46
C ALA A 84 8.99 -2.56 0.56
N ILE A 85 9.27 -3.77 0.05
CA ILE A 85 8.36 -4.92 0.17
C ILE A 85 8.23 -5.37 1.63
N MET A 86 9.33 -5.36 2.42
CA MET A 86 9.27 -5.71 3.84
C MET A 86 8.45 -4.69 4.64
N VAL A 87 8.56 -3.39 4.33
CA VAL A 87 7.66 -2.37 4.89
C VAL A 87 6.20 -2.67 4.51
N ALA A 88 5.94 -3.00 3.24
CA ALA A 88 4.58 -3.35 2.79
C ALA A 88 4.01 -4.56 3.54
N THR A 89 4.84 -5.58 3.79
CA THR A 89 4.45 -6.78 4.53
C THR A 89 4.12 -6.46 5.99
N ALA A 90 4.98 -5.67 6.65
CA ALA A 90 4.76 -5.23 8.04
C ALA A 90 3.49 -4.40 8.16
N LEU A 91 3.28 -3.43 7.26
CA LEU A 91 2.10 -2.56 7.27
C LEU A 91 0.79 -3.30 6.96
N LYS A 92 0.82 -4.26 6.03
CA LYS A 92 -0.36 -5.08 5.72
C LYS A 92 -0.76 -5.94 6.92
N ALA A 93 0.19 -6.59 7.56
CA ALA A 93 -0.02 -7.38 8.77
C ALA A 93 -0.40 -6.47 9.96
N GLY A 94 0.31 -5.36 10.15
CA GLY A 94 0.03 -4.36 11.19
C GLY A 94 -1.34 -3.74 11.06
N SER A 95 -1.84 -3.51 9.84
CA SER A 95 -3.21 -3.04 9.61
C SER A 95 -4.24 -4.07 10.10
N ALA A 96 -4.06 -5.35 9.77
CA ALA A 96 -4.95 -6.41 10.28
C ALA A 96 -4.91 -6.47 11.81
N LEU A 97 -3.71 -6.40 12.40
CA LEU A 97 -3.53 -6.42 13.85
C LEU A 97 -4.12 -5.16 14.52
N ALA A 98 -3.98 -3.98 13.92
CA ALA A 98 -4.54 -2.74 14.47
C ALA A 98 -6.08 -2.77 14.56
N HIS A 99 -6.74 -3.42 13.61
CA HIS A 99 -8.19 -3.60 13.65
C HIS A 99 -8.65 -4.60 14.73
N SER A 100 -7.75 -5.36 15.38
CA SER A 100 -8.10 -6.18 16.55
C SER A 100 -8.65 -5.36 17.72
N ILE A 101 -8.32 -4.08 17.79
CA ILE A 101 -8.89 -3.14 18.76
C ILE A 101 -10.42 -3.07 18.61
N ASN A 102 -10.90 -3.03 17.37
CA ASN A 102 -12.35 -3.03 17.10
C ASN A 102 -13.00 -4.38 17.46
N ALA A 103 -12.27 -5.49 17.23
CA ALA A 103 -12.74 -6.82 17.64
C ALA A 103 -12.84 -6.93 19.17
N LEU A 104 -11.86 -6.42 19.92
CA LEU A 104 -11.90 -6.38 21.38
C LEU A 104 -13.05 -5.50 21.88
N ASN A 105 -13.25 -4.32 21.27
CA ASN A 105 -14.36 -3.45 21.62
C ASN A 105 -15.71 -4.14 21.42
N ALA A 106 -15.87 -4.85 20.30
CA ALA A 106 -17.10 -5.60 20.02
C ALA A 106 -17.29 -6.79 20.95
N TYR A 107 -16.20 -7.50 21.30
CA TYR A 107 -16.24 -8.63 22.22
C TYR A 107 -16.63 -8.22 23.65
N ASP A 108 -16.20 -7.04 24.08
CA ASP A 108 -16.44 -6.49 25.41
C ASP A 108 -17.72 -5.61 25.46
N ASP A 109 -18.56 -5.64 24.44
CA ASP A 109 -19.82 -4.89 24.34
C ASP A 109 -19.64 -3.39 24.66
N ILE A 110 -18.57 -2.77 24.12
CA ILE A 110 -18.33 -1.34 24.31
C ILE A 110 -19.38 -0.54 23.55
N GLU A 111 -20.37 -0.04 24.26
CA GLU A 111 -21.48 0.78 23.74
C GLU A 111 -21.05 2.25 23.57
N GLU A 112 -20.13 2.51 22.62
CA GLU A 112 -19.77 3.87 22.26
C GLU A 112 -20.03 4.13 20.77
N GLU A 113 -20.60 5.31 20.46
CA GLU A 113 -20.90 5.69 19.07
C GLU A 113 -19.65 5.74 18.18
N ALA A 114 -18.51 6.15 18.71
CA ALA A 114 -17.28 6.26 17.94
C ALA A 114 -16.55 4.91 17.81
N LEU A 115 -16.51 4.36 16.59
CA LEU A 115 -15.81 3.10 16.27
C LEU A 115 -14.28 3.21 16.36
N TYR A 116 -13.72 4.42 16.18
CA TYR A 116 -12.28 4.68 16.21
C TYR A 116 -11.97 5.88 17.10
N LYS A 117 -11.25 5.64 18.22
CA LYS A 117 -10.75 6.69 19.13
C LYS A 117 -9.25 6.53 19.32
N LYS A 118 -8.52 7.64 19.44
CA LYS A 118 -7.06 7.62 19.76
C LYS A 118 -6.78 6.90 21.08
N SER A 119 -7.68 7.04 22.07
CA SER A 119 -7.56 6.35 23.36
C SER A 119 -7.63 4.83 23.24
N TYR A 120 -8.30 4.30 22.23
CA TYR A 120 -8.38 2.86 21.99
C TYR A 120 -7.05 2.23 21.59
N LEU A 121 -6.06 3.01 21.12
CA LEU A 121 -4.71 2.51 20.88
C LEU A 121 -4.08 1.86 22.13
N ASN A 122 -4.52 2.25 23.32
CA ASN A 122 -4.05 1.63 24.58
C ASN A 122 -4.44 0.14 24.68
N ARG A 123 -5.52 -0.28 24.01
CA ARG A 123 -5.96 -1.68 23.95
C ARG A 123 -4.99 -2.60 23.18
N PHE A 124 -4.06 -2.02 22.45
CA PHE A 124 -2.98 -2.78 21.83
C PHE A 124 -2.12 -3.53 22.86
N ASN A 125 -1.99 -2.95 24.08
CA ASN A 125 -1.29 -3.60 25.18
C ASN A 125 -2.03 -4.84 25.70
N GLU A 126 -3.38 -4.77 25.71
CA GLU A 126 -4.24 -5.91 26.07
C GLU A 126 -4.07 -7.03 25.04
N PHE A 127 -4.13 -6.71 23.75
CA PHE A 127 -3.88 -7.68 22.68
C PHE A 127 -2.49 -8.28 22.73
N SER A 128 -1.47 -7.51 23.18
CA SER A 128 -0.12 -8.00 23.43
C SER A 128 -0.09 -9.14 24.46
N SER A 129 -0.91 -9.05 25.50
CA SER A 129 -1.02 -10.10 26.53
C SER A 129 -1.72 -11.35 26.00
N ILE A 130 -2.77 -11.18 25.20
CA ILE A 130 -3.57 -12.28 24.64
C ILE A 130 -2.80 -12.96 23.47
N GLY A 131 -2.13 -12.18 22.61
CA GLY A 131 -1.43 -12.65 21.42
C GLY A 131 -0.08 -13.33 21.71
N GLY A 132 0.44 -13.22 22.95
CA GLY A 132 1.62 -13.96 23.43
C GLY A 132 2.87 -13.77 22.56
N GLU A 133 3.56 -14.88 22.29
CA GLU A 133 4.83 -14.88 21.55
C GLU A 133 4.67 -14.46 20.07
N ALA A 134 3.53 -14.73 19.43
CA ALA A 134 3.27 -14.30 18.06
C ALA A 134 3.22 -12.77 17.94
N PHE A 135 2.59 -12.09 18.90
CA PHE A 135 2.57 -10.63 18.96
C PHE A 135 3.98 -10.05 19.14
N LYS A 136 4.78 -10.61 20.04
CA LYS A 136 6.17 -10.18 20.27
C LYS A 136 7.02 -10.35 19.02
N ALA A 137 6.88 -11.50 18.33
CA ALA A 137 7.60 -11.78 17.09
C ALA A 137 7.21 -10.78 15.99
N PHE A 138 5.90 -10.47 15.85
CA PHE A 138 5.44 -9.42 14.96
C PHE A 138 6.05 -8.05 15.29
N GLY A 139 6.06 -7.65 16.55
CA GLY A 139 6.66 -6.38 16.99
C GLY A 139 8.16 -6.30 16.64
N THR A 140 8.89 -7.39 16.80
CA THR A 140 10.30 -7.48 16.41
C THR A 140 10.44 -7.32 14.88
N PHE A 141 9.61 -7.99 14.10
CA PHE A 141 9.60 -7.87 12.64
C PHE A 141 9.29 -6.45 12.19
N ASP A 142 8.27 -5.82 12.74
CA ASP A 142 7.85 -4.45 12.42
C ASP A 142 8.98 -3.44 12.66
N VAL A 143 9.61 -3.50 13.84
CA VAL A 143 10.76 -2.65 14.17
C VAL A 143 11.91 -2.83 13.17
N GLN A 144 12.23 -4.08 12.78
CA GLN A 144 13.29 -4.34 11.81
C GLN A 144 12.93 -3.86 10.40
N ALA A 145 11.69 -4.03 9.97
CA ALA A 145 11.21 -3.55 8.68
C ALA A 145 11.30 -2.01 8.57
N MET A 146 10.99 -1.29 9.66
CA MET A 146 11.00 0.18 9.70
C MET A 146 12.38 0.79 10.00
N LYS A 147 13.35 0.00 10.46
CA LYS A 147 14.72 0.48 10.73
C LYS A 147 15.40 0.97 9.45
N ALA A 148 16.18 2.06 9.55
CA ALA A 148 17.00 2.55 8.44
C ALA A 148 17.92 1.47 7.89
N GLY A 149 18.00 1.38 6.56
CA GLY A 149 18.83 0.46 5.80
C GLY A 149 19.27 1.11 4.50
N LYS A 150 18.97 0.50 3.36
CA LYS A 150 19.12 1.15 2.05
C LYS A 150 18.12 2.28 1.85
N LEU A 151 16.93 2.13 2.46
CA LEU A 151 15.95 3.19 2.57
C LEU A 151 16.09 3.89 3.94
N SER A 152 16.00 5.20 3.94
CA SER A 152 15.95 6.01 5.16
C SER A 152 14.64 5.75 5.92
N VAL A 153 14.60 6.08 7.22
CA VAL A 153 13.37 6.05 8.02
C VAL A 153 12.31 6.95 7.39
N LYS A 154 12.71 8.10 6.84
CA LYS A 154 11.81 9.04 6.15
C LYS A 154 11.09 8.37 4.97
N GLU A 155 11.82 7.68 4.10
CA GLU A 155 11.26 6.97 2.95
C GLU A 155 10.35 5.82 3.39
N LYS A 156 10.73 5.08 4.43
CA LYS A 156 9.93 3.99 4.98
C LYS A 156 8.61 4.49 5.59
N GLU A 157 8.63 5.60 6.30
CA GLU A 157 7.41 6.23 6.83
C GLU A 157 6.49 6.75 5.71
N LEU A 158 7.04 7.30 4.63
CA LEU A 158 6.26 7.70 3.45
C LEU A 158 5.58 6.49 2.79
N ILE A 159 6.30 5.38 2.64
CA ILE A 159 5.74 4.10 2.15
C ILE A 159 4.64 3.61 3.11
N ALA A 160 4.89 3.67 4.42
CA ALA A 160 3.95 3.25 5.45
C ALA A 160 2.65 4.08 5.43
N ILE A 161 2.74 5.41 5.30
CA ILE A 161 1.58 6.29 5.13
C ILE A 161 0.78 5.91 3.89
N ALA A 162 1.45 5.73 2.75
CA ALA A 162 0.79 5.34 1.52
C ALA A 162 0.02 4.03 1.68
N ILE A 163 0.62 3.02 2.30
CA ILE A 163 -0.01 1.72 2.56
C ILE A 163 -1.16 1.85 3.58
N ALA A 164 -1.01 2.65 4.63
CA ALA A 164 -2.07 2.89 5.61
C ALA A 164 -3.35 3.45 4.96
N HIS A 165 -3.20 4.31 3.93
CA HIS A 165 -4.33 4.81 3.14
C HIS A 165 -4.91 3.75 2.19
N VAL A 166 -4.06 2.88 1.63
CA VAL A 166 -4.53 1.76 0.79
C VAL A 166 -5.34 0.75 1.61
N THR A 167 -4.86 0.42 2.82
CA THR A 167 -5.55 -0.52 3.73
C THR A 167 -6.73 0.11 4.46
N GLY A 168 -6.83 1.45 4.49
CA GLY A 168 -7.89 2.17 5.18
C GLY A 168 -7.84 2.05 6.71
N CYS A 169 -6.63 1.94 7.28
CA CYS A 169 -6.42 1.74 8.71
C CYS A 169 -6.23 3.08 9.46
N PRO A 170 -7.24 3.61 10.20
CA PRO A 170 -7.12 4.89 10.88
C PRO A 170 -6.01 4.91 11.94
N TYR A 171 -5.81 3.80 12.64
CA TYR A 171 -4.75 3.68 13.65
C TYR A 171 -3.35 3.72 13.01
N CYS A 172 -3.19 3.04 11.86
CA CYS A 172 -1.92 3.05 11.12
C CYS A 172 -1.62 4.46 10.60
N ILE A 173 -2.62 5.17 10.06
CA ILE A 173 -2.47 6.56 9.61
C ILE A 173 -1.99 7.43 10.80
N GLU A 174 -2.64 7.35 11.95
CA GLU A 174 -2.29 8.15 13.14
C GLU A 174 -0.84 7.88 13.61
N VAL A 175 -0.44 6.61 13.65
CA VAL A 175 0.90 6.21 14.11
C VAL A 175 1.98 6.66 13.12
N HIS A 176 1.81 6.35 11.82
CA HIS A 176 2.83 6.62 10.81
C HIS A 176 2.93 8.08 10.42
N VAL A 177 1.84 8.87 10.49
CA VAL A 177 1.94 10.34 10.35
C VAL A 177 2.78 10.95 11.48
N LYS A 178 2.66 10.44 12.72
CA LYS A 178 3.54 10.88 13.82
C LYS A 178 4.99 10.44 13.62
N GLY A 179 5.22 9.21 13.16
CA GLY A 179 6.54 8.70 12.80
C GLY A 179 7.19 9.53 11.70
N ALA A 180 6.46 9.77 10.61
CA ALA A 180 6.88 10.57 9.48
C ALA A 180 7.26 12.01 9.88
N LYS A 181 6.44 12.65 10.72
CA LYS A 181 6.75 13.98 11.26
C LYS A 181 8.08 13.99 12.03
N LYS A 182 8.34 12.96 12.86
CA LYS A 182 9.60 12.80 13.57
C LYS A 182 10.78 12.57 12.62
N ALA A 183 10.54 11.88 11.50
CA ALA A 183 11.54 11.64 10.45
C ALA A 183 11.73 12.83 9.49
N GLY A 184 11.06 13.97 9.73
CA GLY A 184 11.20 15.18 8.93
C GLY A 184 10.42 15.19 7.62
N VAL A 185 9.33 14.40 7.51
CA VAL A 185 8.40 14.48 6.38
C VAL A 185 7.56 15.74 6.51
N THR A 186 7.47 16.51 5.42
CA THR A 186 6.60 17.68 5.33
C THR A 186 5.15 17.27 4.99
N LYS A 187 4.20 18.18 5.16
CA LYS A 187 2.80 17.94 4.77
C LYS A 187 2.66 17.75 3.26
N GLU A 188 3.46 18.45 2.50
CA GLU A 188 3.47 18.43 1.04
C GLU A 188 4.03 17.08 0.52
N GLU A 189 5.13 16.60 1.09
CA GLU A 189 5.68 15.26 0.80
C GLU A 189 4.68 14.15 1.16
N MET A 190 4.01 14.27 2.31
CA MET A 190 2.96 13.35 2.72
C MET A 190 1.78 13.36 1.73
N ALA A 191 1.37 14.55 1.25
CA ALA A 191 0.31 14.67 0.26
C ALA A 191 0.69 13.98 -1.05
N GLU A 192 1.93 14.12 -1.53
CA GLU A 192 2.40 13.40 -2.71
C GLU A 192 2.35 11.87 -2.50
N ALA A 193 2.77 11.36 -1.35
CA ALA A 193 2.70 9.94 -1.03
C ALA A 193 1.25 9.41 -1.04
N ILE A 194 0.31 10.19 -0.51
CA ILE A 194 -1.13 9.85 -0.53
C ILE A 194 -1.67 9.86 -1.98
N MET A 195 -1.23 10.79 -2.83
CA MET A 195 -1.63 10.80 -4.24
C MET A 195 -1.09 9.58 -5.00
N VAL A 196 0.15 9.15 -4.73
CA VAL A 196 0.67 7.87 -5.25
C VAL A 196 -0.21 6.70 -4.79
N ALA A 197 -0.55 6.63 -3.49
CA ALA A 197 -1.41 5.59 -2.96
C ALA A 197 -2.78 5.53 -3.67
N THR A 198 -3.38 6.70 -3.92
CA THR A 198 -4.67 6.83 -4.60
C THR A 198 -4.58 6.34 -6.06
N ALA A 199 -3.54 6.76 -6.78
CA ALA A 199 -3.31 6.34 -8.17
C ALA A 199 -3.11 4.81 -8.26
N LEU A 200 -2.28 4.25 -7.39
CA LEU A 200 -1.99 2.81 -7.38
C LEU A 200 -3.19 1.96 -6.97
N LYS A 201 -4.01 2.42 -6.02
CA LYS A 201 -5.23 1.72 -5.63
C LYS A 201 -6.24 1.69 -6.78
N ALA A 202 -6.44 2.81 -7.48
CA ALA A 202 -7.28 2.91 -8.66
C ALA A 202 -6.70 2.10 -9.83
N GLY A 203 -5.40 2.21 -10.10
CA GLY A 203 -4.70 1.46 -11.15
C GLY A 203 -4.77 -0.04 -10.94
N SER A 204 -4.68 -0.51 -9.69
CA SER A 204 -4.86 -1.93 -9.36
C SER A 204 -6.27 -2.41 -9.69
N ALA A 205 -7.30 -1.64 -9.34
CA ALA A 205 -8.68 -1.97 -9.69
C ALA A 205 -8.87 -2.04 -11.22
N LEU A 206 -8.34 -1.07 -11.95
CA LEU A 206 -8.40 -1.06 -13.41
C LEU A 206 -7.63 -2.23 -14.04
N ALA A 207 -6.44 -2.56 -13.52
CA ALA A 207 -5.64 -3.68 -14.02
C ALA A 207 -6.34 -5.03 -13.83
N HIS A 208 -7.00 -5.24 -12.69
CA HIS A 208 -7.85 -6.43 -12.49
C HIS A 208 -9.09 -6.46 -13.39
N GLY A 209 -9.50 -5.33 -13.95
CA GLY A 209 -10.56 -5.25 -14.95
C GLY A 209 -10.27 -6.10 -16.20
N VAL A 210 -9.00 -6.37 -16.51
CA VAL A 210 -8.61 -7.30 -17.59
C VAL A 210 -9.18 -8.70 -17.35
N ASN A 211 -9.18 -9.17 -16.10
CA ASN A 211 -9.76 -10.47 -15.74
C ASN A 211 -11.29 -10.46 -15.90
N ALA A 212 -11.94 -9.33 -15.60
CA ALA A 212 -13.38 -9.17 -15.84
C ALA A 212 -13.72 -9.22 -17.36
N LEU A 213 -12.90 -8.60 -18.20
CA LEU A 213 -13.07 -8.69 -19.66
C LEU A 213 -12.86 -10.14 -20.15
N ASN A 214 -11.86 -10.84 -19.63
CA ASN A 214 -11.64 -12.24 -19.97
C ASN A 214 -12.87 -13.10 -19.61
N ALA A 215 -13.36 -12.98 -18.39
CA ALA A 215 -14.52 -13.74 -17.91
C ALA A 215 -15.85 -13.36 -18.62
N TYR A 216 -15.95 -12.13 -19.12
CA TYR A 216 -17.12 -11.69 -19.86
C TYR A 216 -17.18 -12.30 -21.28
N ASP A 217 -16.01 -12.55 -21.90
CA ASP A 217 -15.87 -13.06 -23.28
C ASP A 217 -15.83 -14.62 -23.34
N GLU A 218 -15.82 -15.34 -22.20
CA GLU A 218 -15.96 -16.79 -22.09
C GLU A 218 -17.42 -17.24 -22.27
#